data_3f27b04300ce4efac7dd7f75a998aa54
#
_entry.id   3f27b04300ce4efac7dd7f75a998aa54
#
_cell.length_a   1.000
_cell.length_b   1.000
_cell.length_c   1.000
_cell.angle_alpha   90.00
_cell.angle_beta   90.00
_cell.angle_gamma   90.00
#
_symmetry.space_group_name_H-M   'P 1'
#
loop_
_entity.id
_entity.type
_entity.pdbx_description
1 polymer ?
#
loop_
_entity_poly.entity_id
_entity_poly.type
_entity_poly.pdbx_seq_one_letter_code
_entity_poly.pdbx_strand_id
1 'polypeptide(L)'
;MSENLIIFNARIVTPTGISARKGAEMGQLRIIENGTVEVTKGIITYVGESRGEDRDGYYQHYWHYNARGHCLLPGFVDSHTHFVFGGERSEEFSWRLKGESYMSIMERGGGIASTVKATRQMNFLKLRSAAEGFLKKMSAMGVTTVEGKSGYGLDRETELLQLKIMRSLNNDEHKRIDIVSTFLGAHALPEKYKGRGDEYIDFLIREMLPVIRENELAECCDVFCEQGVFSVEQSRRLLQAAKEQGFLLKLHADEIVSFGGAELAAELGALSADHLLQASDAGIRAMADAGVVATLLPLTAFALKEPYARGREMIDAGCAVALATD
;
A
#
# COMPACT_ATOMS: atom_id res chain seq x y z
N MET A 1 27.83 11.18 5.34
CA MET A 1 28.28 10.20 4.32
C MET A 1 28.26 10.91 2.98
N SER A 2 29.11 10.54 2.03
CA SER A 2 29.08 11.11 0.69
C SER A 2 27.70 10.86 0.06
N GLU A 3 27.04 11.92 -0.43
CA GLU A 3 25.77 11.81 -1.17
C GLU A 3 25.95 11.15 -2.54
N ASN A 4 27.18 10.79 -2.89
CA ASN A 4 27.54 10.20 -4.16
C ASN A 4 27.95 8.74 -3.98
N LEU A 5 27.40 7.85 -4.79
CA LEU A 5 27.63 6.41 -4.75
C LEU A 5 27.82 5.87 -6.15
N ILE A 6 28.79 5.01 -6.34
CA ILE A 6 28.90 4.17 -7.53
C ILE A 6 28.79 2.70 -7.14
N ILE A 7 27.89 1.98 -7.78
CA ILE A 7 27.74 0.53 -7.69
C ILE A 7 28.23 -0.06 -9.00
N PHE A 8 29.21 -0.94 -8.95
CA PHE A 8 29.80 -1.58 -10.15
C PHE A 8 29.88 -3.10 -10.00
N ASN A 9 30.17 -3.80 -11.09
CA ASN A 9 30.13 -5.25 -11.19
C ASN A 9 28.78 -5.85 -10.74
N ALA A 10 27.67 -5.20 -11.12
CA ALA A 10 26.31 -5.64 -10.80
C ALA A 10 25.64 -6.31 -11.98
N ARG A 11 24.90 -7.38 -11.76
CA ARG A 11 23.89 -7.85 -12.68
C ARG A 11 22.62 -7.00 -12.43
N ILE A 12 22.38 -5.99 -13.26
CA ILE A 12 21.26 -5.07 -13.08
C ILE A 12 20.03 -5.67 -13.73
N VAL A 13 18.93 -5.77 -12.99
CA VAL A 13 17.61 -6.18 -13.50
C VAL A 13 16.62 -5.07 -13.17
N THR A 14 16.07 -4.41 -14.18
CA THR A 14 15.19 -3.27 -14.01
C THR A 14 14.01 -3.30 -14.98
N PRO A 15 12.81 -2.86 -14.58
CA PRO A 15 11.72 -2.65 -15.52
C PRO A 15 12.09 -1.59 -16.56
N THR A 16 11.43 -1.62 -17.70
CA THR A 16 11.63 -0.68 -18.80
C THR A 16 10.51 0.37 -18.83
N GLY A 17 10.82 1.59 -19.31
CA GLY A 17 9.86 2.68 -19.44
C GLY A 17 9.69 3.52 -18.16
N ILE A 18 8.75 4.48 -18.23
CA ILE A 18 8.53 5.53 -17.23
C ILE A 18 7.14 5.45 -16.57
N SER A 19 6.35 4.45 -16.92
CA SER A 19 5.00 4.22 -16.38
C SER A 19 4.79 2.75 -16.06
N ALA A 20 3.75 2.44 -15.29
CA ALA A 20 3.34 1.07 -14.98
C ALA A 20 3.14 0.27 -16.29
N ARG A 21 3.72 -0.91 -16.35
CA ARG A 21 3.53 -1.85 -17.46
C ARG A 21 2.24 -2.62 -17.25
N LYS A 22 1.57 -2.95 -18.36
CA LYS A 22 0.28 -3.62 -18.38
C LYS A 22 0.35 -4.93 -19.15
N GLY A 23 -0.46 -5.88 -18.77
CA GLY A 23 -0.60 -7.14 -19.49
C GLY A 23 0.75 -7.82 -19.73
N ALA A 24 0.99 -8.31 -20.91
CA ALA A 24 2.22 -9.01 -21.28
C ALA A 24 3.49 -8.15 -21.14
N GLU A 25 3.37 -6.82 -21.18
CA GLU A 25 4.53 -5.93 -21.01
C GLU A 25 5.10 -5.96 -19.59
N MET A 26 4.37 -6.44 -18.61
CA MET A 26 4.85 -6.57 -17.23
C MET A 26 6.07 -7.48 -17.09
N GLY A 27 6.24 -8.43 -18.03
CA GLY A 27 7.42 -9.30 -18.11
C GLY A 27 8.63 -8.69 -18.79
N GLN A 28 8.54 -7.47 -19.31
CA GLN A 28 9.64 -6.82 -20.04
C GLN A 28 10.64 -6.19 -19.08
N LEU A 29 11.77 -6.89 -18.90
CA LEU A 29 12.86 -6.43 -18.06
C LEU A 29 14.10 -6.14 -18.92
N ARG A 30 14.84 -5.10 -18.56
CA ARG A 30 16.20 -4.87 -19.04
C ARG A 30 17.16 -5.56 -18.09
N ILE A 31 18.02 -6.43 -18.65
CA ILE A 31 19.07 -7.12 -17.91
C ILE A 31 20.41 -6.65 -18.43
N ILE A 32 21.29 -6.19 -17.54
CA ILE A 32 22.67 -5.78 -17.85
C ILE A 32 23.57 -6.67 -17.01
N GLU A 33 24.31 -7.59 -17.65
CA GLU A 33 25.06 -8.64 -16.95
C GLU A 33 26.25 -8.11 -16.15
N ASN A 34 26.90 -7.04 -16.62
CA ASN A 34 27.96 -6.35 -15.91
C ASN A 34 27.72 -4.85 -15.98
N GLY A 35 26.97 -4.36 -15.01
CA GLY A 35 26.47 -3.00 -15.03
C GLY A 35 27.06 -2.11 -13.93
N THR A 36 26.85 -0.79 -14.15
CA THR A 36 27.17 0.28 -13.22
C THR A 36 25.94 1.12 -12.96
N VAL A 37 25.72 1.51 -11.71
CA VAL A 37 24.77 2.52 -11.28
C VAL A 37 25.52 3.65 -10.62
N GLU A 38 25.33 4.89 -11.09
CA GLU A 38 25.87 6.09 -10.47
C GLU A 38 24.77 6.87 -9.78
N VAL A 39 25.02 7.30 -8.56
CA VAL A 39 24.13 8.14 -7.77
C VAL A 39 24.90 9.41 -7.39
N THR A 40 24.36 10.55 -7.75
CA THR A 40 24.93 11.87 -7.41
C THR A 40 23.91 12.66 -6.64
N LYS A 41 24.26 13.10 -5.44
CA LYS A 41 23.36 13.83 -4.53
C LYS A 41 21.99 13.13 -4.33
N GLY A 42 22.05 11.80 -4.17
CA GLY A 42 20.85 10.97 -3.96
C GLY A 42 20.03 10.66 -5.22
N ILE A 43 20.43 11.16 -6.38
CA ILE A 43 19.75 10.94 -7.67
C ILE A 43 20.53 9.94 -8.52
N ILE A 44 19.87 8.95 -9.09
CA ILE A 44 20.46 8.03 -10.04
C ILE A 44 20.74 8.80 -11.35
N THR A 45 22.03 8.95 -11.70
CA THR A 45 22.48 9.69 -12.87
C THR A 45 22.90 8.79 -14.03
N TYR A 46 23.18 7.51 -13.74
CA TYR A 46 23.53 6.52 -14.75
C TYR A 46 23.06 5.13 -14.35
N VAL A 47 22.53 4.39 -15.30
CA VAL A 47 22.27 2.94 -15.23
C VAL A 47 22.62 2.34 -16.58
N GLY A 48 23.66 1.53 -16.66
CA GLY A 48 24.10 0.97 -17.92
C GLY A 48 25.23 -0.05 -17.79
N GLU A 49 25.82 -0.39 -18.95
CA GLU A 49 27.00 -1.24 -19.01
C GLU A 49 28.16 -0.67 -18.20
N SER A 50 29.02 -1.55 -17.72
CA SER A 50 30.19 -1.14 -16.94
C SER A 50 31.04 -0.12 -17.68
N ARG A 51 31.33 1.01 -17.02
CA ARG A 51 32.26 2.04 -17.53
C ARG A 51 33.72 1.74 -17.15
N GLY A 52 33.99 0.58 -16.55
CA GLY A 52 35.30 0.20 -16.06
C GLY A 52 35.59 0.78 -14.66
N GLU A 53 36.77 0.47 -14.15
CA GLU A 53 37.27 1.10 -12.94
C GLU A 53 37.61 2.57 -13.21
N ASP A 54 37.53 3.39 -12.16
CA ASP A 54 37.82 4.84 -12.22
C ASP A 54 39.26 5.10 -12.68
N ARG A 55 39.49 5.09 -13.99
CA ARG A 55 40.82 5.34 -14.57
C ARG A 55 41.23 6.81 -14.58
N ASP A 56 40.23 7.71 -14.49
CA ASP A 56 40.45 9.17 -14.66
C ASP A 56 40.25 9.95 -13.36
N GLY A 57 40.06 9.27 -12.24
CA GLY A 57 39.83 9.91 -10.94
C GLY A 57 38.46 10.59 -10.80
N TYR A 58 37.54 10.38 -11.72
CA TYR A 58 36.21 10.98 -11.68
C TYR A 58 35.40 10.60 -10.44
N TYR A 59 35.56 9.35 -9.98
CA TYR A 59 34.82 8.84 -8.83
C TYR A 59 35.55 9.00 -7.49
N GLN A 60 36.63 9.78 -7.38
CA GLN A 60 37.40 9.94 -6.15
C GLN A 60 36.56 10.40 -4.95
N HIS A 61 35.44 11.10 -5.22
CA HIS A 61 34.53 11.61 -4.19
C HIS A 61 33.25 10.75 -4.04
N TYR A 62 33.19 9.59 -4.71
CA TYR A 62 32.08 8.64 -4.61
C TYR A 62 32.37 7.56 -3.61
N TRP A 63 31.32 7.06 -2.97
CA TRP A 63 31.37 5.79 -2.25
C TRP A 63 31.34 4.67 -3.28
N HIS A 64 32.30 3.75 -3.17
CA HIS A 64 32.45 2.62 -4.12
C HIS A 64 31.85 1.36 -3.52
N TYR A 65 30.88 0.76 -4.21
CA TYR A 65 30.29 -0.52 -3.85
C TYR A 65 30.48 -1.53 -5.00
N ASN A 66 31.28 -2.56 -4.73
CA ASN A 66 31.44 -3.65 -5.68
C ASN A 66 30.37 -4.72 -5.42
N ALA A 67 29.43 -4.88 -6.35
CA ALA A 67 28.35 -5.85 -6.24
C ALA A 67 28.80 -7.31 -6.47
N ARG A 68 30.02 -7.54 -6.96
CA ARG A 68 30.60 -8.88 -7.13
C ARG A 68 29.73 -9.83 -7.95
N GLY A 69 29.04 -9.33 -8.97
CA GLY A 69 28.11 -10.10 -9.80
C GLY A 69 26.74 -10.36 -9.18
N HIS A 70 26.46 -9.85 -7.98
CA HIS A 70 25.13 -9.97 -7.41
C HIS A 70 24.11 -9.14 -8.19
N CYS A 71 22.85 -9.57 -8.12
CA CYS A 71 21.75 -8.81 -8.73
C CYS A 71 21.52 -7.48 -8.01
N LEU A 72 21.34 -6.42 -8.78
CA LEU A 72 20.90 -5.11 -8.35
C LEU A 72 19.53 -4.84 -8.95
N LEU A 73 18.56 -4.58 -8.09
CA LEU A 73 17.15 -4.33 -8.41
C LEU A 73 16.77 -2.94 -7.93
N PRO A 74 15.75 -2.28 -8.53
CA PRO A 74 15.07 -1.17 -7.87
C PRO A 74 14.55 -1.60 -6.51
N GLY A 75 14.50 -0.67 -5.54
CA GLY A 75 13.89 -0.95 -4.24
C GLY A 75 12.43 -1.38 -4.39
N PHE A 76 11.99 -2.30 -3.55
CA PHE A 76 10.61 -2.78 -3.58
C PHE A 76 9.63 -1.72 -3.08
N VAL A 77 8.44 -1.73 -3.65
CA VAL A 77 7.30 -0.90 -3.22
C VAL A 77 6.25 -1.83 -2.63
N ASP A 78 5.89 -1.61 -1.37
CA ASP A 78 4.76 -2.28 -0.73
C ASP A 78 3.54 -1.34 -0.80
N SER A 79 2.64 -1.62 -1.72
CA SER A 79 1.60 -0.68 -2.14
C SER A 79 0.29 -0.79 -1.36
N HIS A 80 0.27 -1.56 -0.26
CA HIS A 80 -0.88 -1.69 0.63
C HIS A 80 -0.44 -2.24 1.98
N THR A 81 -0.42 -1.40 3.01
CA THR A 81 -0.13 -1.82 4.39
C THR A 81 -0.89 -1.01 5.41
N HIS A 82 -1.03 -1.61 6.61
CA HIS A 82 -1.64 -0.99 7.80
C HIS A 82 -0.64 -0.95 8.97
N PHE A 83 0.59 -0.50 8.75
CA PHE A 83 1.68 -0.66 9.73
C PHE A 83 1.59 0.23 10.98
N VAL A 84 0.64 1.17 11.06
CA VAL A 84 0.43 2.02 12.25
C VAL A 84 -0.78 1.51 13.04
N PHE A 85 -0.56 0.54 13.90
CA PHE A 85 -1.61 -0.05 14.73
C PHE A 85 -1.08 -0.50 16.10
N GLY A 86 -2.01 -0.79 17.02
CA GLY A 86 -1.74 -1.37 18.34
C GLY A 86 -2.28 -2.79 18.48
N GLY A 87 -1.66 -3.55 19.38
CA GLY A 87 -2.07 -4.92 19.67
C GLY A 87 -1.51 -5.96 18.70
N GLU A 88 -1.90 -7.19 18.91
CA GLU A 88 -1.54 -8.36 18.10
C GLU A 88 -2.75 -9.28 17.93
N ARG A 89 -2.84 -9.96 16.80
CA ARG A 89 -3.91 -10.93 16.49
C ARG A 89 -3.34 -12.33 16.19
N SER A 90 -2.18 -12.66 16.74
CA SER A 90 -1.51 -13.94 16.51
C SER A 90 -2.36 -15.15 16.91
N GLU A 91 -3.19 -15.02 17.95
CA GLU A 91 -4.11 -16.10 18.36
C GLU A 91 -5.20 -16.39 17.33
N GLU A 92 -5.66 -15.38 16.59
CA GLU A 92 -6.68 -15.56 15.54
C GLU A 92 -6.19 -16.50 14.43
N PHE A 93 -4.90 -16.46 14.10
CA PHE A 93 -4.32 -17.40 13.14
C PHE A 93 -4.47 -18.85 13.63
N SER A 94 -4.26 -19.12 14.92
CA SER A 94 -4.45 -20.44 15.51
C SER A 94 -5.92 -20.89 15.47
N TRP A 95 -6.87 -19.96 15.67
CA TRP A 95 -8.30 -20.28 15.55
C TRP A 95 -8.71 -20.62 14.12
N ARG A 96 -8.21 -19.87 13.14
CA ARG A 96 -8.41 -20.15 11.71
C ARG A 96 -7.83 -21.52 11.31
N LEU A 97 -6.65 -21.87 11.82
CA LEU A 97 -6.08 -23.20 11.59
C LEU A 97 -6.97 -24.32 12.12
N LYS A 98 -7.70 -24.08 13.21
CA LYS A 98 -8.68 -25.01 13.78
C LYS A 98 -10.03 -25.03 13.04
N GLY A 99 -10.19 -24.21 12.01
CA GLY A 99 -11.41 -24.18 11.17
C GLY A 99 -12.45 -23.15 11.59
N GLU A 100 -12.12 -22.22 12.50
CA GLU A 100 -13.04 -21.13 12.83
C GLU A 100 -13.18 -20.17 11.66
N SER A 101 -14.42 -19.76 11.39
CA SER A 101 -14.71 -18.78 10.34
C SER A 101 -14.33 -17.36 10.77
N TYR A 102 -14.12 -16.47 9.79
CA TYR A 102 -13.89 -15.04 10.05
C TYR A 102 -15.00 -14.44 10.91
N MET A 103 -16.27 -14.77 10.63
CA MET A 103 -17.42 -14.28 11.40
C MET A 103 -17.39 -14.76 12.86
N SER A 104 -17.05 -16.03 13.12
CA SER A 104 -16.90 -16.54 14.49
C SER A 104 -15.83 -15.79 15.28
N ILE A 105 -14.70 -15.43 14.64
CA ILE A 105 -13.63 -14.65 15.25
C ILE A 105 -14.10 -13.23 15.57
N MET A 106 -14.83 -12.60 14.65
CA MET A 106 -15.42 -11.26 14.84
C MET A 106 -16.41 -11.23 16.01
N GLU A 107 -17.30 -12.23 16.12
CA GLU A 107 -18.28 -12.35 17.22
C GLU A 107 -17.62 -12.46 18.61
N ARG A 108 -16.41 -13.03 18.67
CA ARG A 108 -15.59 -13.07 19.89
C ARG A 108 -14.86 -11.76 20.21
N GLY A 109 -15.05 -10.72 19.37
CA GLY A 109 -14.37 -9.43 19.53
C GLY A 109 -12.97 -9.40 18.94
N GLY A 110 -12.64 -10.32 18.04
CA GLY A 110 -11.43 -10.33 17.22
C GLY A 110 -11.54 -9.43 15.98
N GLY A 111 -10.65 -9.63 15.04
CA GLY A 111 -10.62 -8.89 13.79
C GLY A 111 -10.28 -7.40 13.97
N ILE A 112 -10.81 -6.57 13.07
CA ILE A 112 -10.59 -5.11 13.06
C ILE A 112 -10.96 -4.47 14.39
N ALA A 113 -12.05 -4.89 15.05
CA ALA A 113 -12.50 -4.33 16.31
C ALA A 113 -11.48 -4.48 17.45
N SER A 114 -10.78 -5.61 17.52
CA SER A 114 -9.70 -5.85 18.48
C SER A 114 -8.52 -4.88 18.24
N THR A 115 -8.09 -4.74 17.01
CA THR A 115 -7.01 -3.81 16.64
C THR A 115 -7.41 -2.35 16.91
N VAL A 116 -8.63 -1.94 16.57
CA VAL A 116 -9.15 -0.59 16.86
C VAL A 116 -9.11 -0.29 18.36
N LYS A 117 -9.59 -1.23 19.18
CA LYS A 117 -9.57 -1.08 20.64
C LYS A 117 -8.15 -0.91 21.18
N ALA A 118 -7.21 -1.72 20.70
CA ALA A 118 -5.82 -1.65 21.14
C ALA A 118 -5.13 -0.36 20.65
N THR A 119 -5.37 0.05 19.41
CA THR A 119 -4.81 1.28 18.82
C THR A 119 -5.26 2.52 19.57
N ARG A 120 -6.54 2.63 19.90
CA ARG A 120 -7.10 3.74 20.71
C ARG A 120 -6.49 3.88 22.11
N GLN A 121 -5.96 2.80 22.65
CA GLN A 121 -5.31 2.79 23.98
C GLN A 121 -3.85 3.23 23.94
N MET A 122 -3.26 3.36 22.77
CA MET A 122 -1.86 3.74 22.62
C MET A 122 -1.70 5.25 22.39
N ASN A 123 -0.64 5.81 22.95
CA ASN A 123 -0.25 7.18 22.68
C ASN A 123 0.67 7.29 21.45
N PHE A 124 0.93 8.52 21.03
CA PHE A 124 1.78 8.83 19.88
C PHE A 124 3.14 8.12 19.92
N LEU A 125 3.84 8.17 21.06
CA LEU A 125 5.20 7.62 21.15
C LEU A 125 5.22 6.10 21.01
N LYS A 126 4.27 5.41 21.62
CA LYS A 126 4.17 3.95 21.54
C LYS A 126 3.80 3.49 20.12
N LEU A 127 2.79 4.12 19.50
CA LEU A 127 2.40 3.79 18.13
C LEU A 127 3.52 4.10 17.13
N ARG A 128 4.19 5.25 17.25
CA ARG A 128 5.32 5.62 16.40
C ARG A 128 6.48 4.62 16.52
N SER A 129 6.82 4.22 17.74
CA SER A 129 7.90 3.25 17.97
C SER A 129 7.57 1.88 17.40
N ALA A 130 6.32 1.40 17.53
CA ALA A 130 5.87 0.15 16.92
C ALA A 130 5.94 0.21 15.39
N ALA A 131 5.40 1.27 14.79
CA ALA A 131 5.43 1.51 13.35
C ALA A 131 6.86 1.57 12.80
N GLU A 132 7.77 2.28 13.48
CA GLU A 132 9.19 2.32 13.13
C GLU A 132 9.83 0.92 13.14
N GLY A 133 9.43 0.06 14.09
CA GLY A 133 9.87 -1.33 14.15
C GLY A 133 9.46 -2.14 12.92
N PHE A 134 8.25 -1.94 12.39
CA PHE A 134 7.80 -2.57 11.14
C PHE A 134 8.57 -2.03 9.93
N LEU A 135 8.73 -0.71 9.81
CA LEU A 135 9.49 -0.10 8.71
C LEU A 135 10.96 -0.59 8.67
N LYS A 136 11.59 -0.78 9.83
CA LYS A 136 12.95 -1.37 9.90
C LYS A 136 13.00 -2.79 9.34
N LYS A 137 11.99 -3.61 9.62
CA LYS A 137 11.90 -4.99 9.08
C LYS A 137 11.64 -4.96 7.57
N MET A 138 10.74 -4.13 7.09
CA MET A 138 10.47 -3.95 5.66
C MET A 138 11.72 -3.48 4.90
N SER A 139 12.44 -2.49 5.44
CA SER A 139 13.70 -1.99 4.86
C SER A 139 14.76 -3.10 4.78
N ALA A 140 14.85 -3.95 5.79
CA ALA A 140 15.79 -5.08 5.78
C ALA A 140 15.46 -6.12 4.68
N MET A 141 14.22 -6.16 4.21
CA MET A 141 13.76 -6.99 3.09
C MET A 141 13.82 -6.28 1.72
N GLY A 142 14.36 -5.06 1.67
CA GLY A 142 14.55 -4.31 0.42
C GLY A 142 13.40 -3.39 0.03
N VAL A 143 12.41 -3.19 0.90
CA VAL A 143 11.34 -2.20 0.68
C VAL A 143 11.91 -0.81 0.89
N THR A 144 11.68 0.08 -0.09
CA THR A 144 12.12 1.49 -0.06
C THR A 144 10.96 2.47 -0.07
N THR A 145 9.78 2.02 -0.45
CA THR A 145 8.55 2.81 -0.44
C THR A 145 7.40 1.96 0.07
N VAL A 146 6.57 2.52 0.94
CA VAL A 146 5.41 1.84 1.50
C VAL A 146 4.19 2.76 1.43
N GLU A 147 3.03 2.19 1.09
CA GLU A 147 1.77 2.85 1.38
C GLU A 147 1.36 2.52 2.82
N GLY A 148 1.09 3.54 3.62
CA GLY A 148 0.54 3.40 4.96
C GLY A 148 -0.91 3.86 5.01
N LYS A 149 -1.82 2.98 5.41
CA LYS A 149 -3.23 3.29 5.59
C LYS A 149 -3.54 3.54 7.08
N SER A 150 -4.39 4.53 7.38
CA SER A 150 -5.07 4.62 8.67
C SER A 150 -6.19 3.54 8.74
N GLY A 151 -7.24 3.73 9.52
CA GLY A 151 -8.39 2.82 9.51
C GLY A 151 -8.49 1.90 10.73
N TYR A 152 -7.56 2.02 11.66
CA TYR A 152 -7.67 1.38 12.98
C TYR A 152 -7.99 2.37 14.10
N GLY A 153 -8.38 3.59 13.74
CA GLY A 153 -8.94 4.57 14.67
C GLY A 153 -10.45 4.53 14.70
N LEU A 154 -11.09 4.67 13.57
CA LEU A 154 -12.53 4.79 13.36
C LEU A 154 -13.17 5.90 14.22
N ASP A 155 -12.36 6.86 14.65
CA ASP A 155 -12.75 8.12 15.27
C ASP A 155 -11.78 9.23 14.84
N ARG A 156 -12.20 10.48 15.08
CA ARG A 156 -11.42 11.65 14.63
C ARG A 156 -10.01 11.68 15.19
N GLU A 157 -9.88 11.43 16.46
CA GLU A 157 -8.61 11.62 17.18
C GLU A 157 -7.58 10.57 16.77
N THR A 158 -8.00 9.31 16.73
CA THR A 158 -7.10 8.20 16.47
C THR A 158 -6.73 8.10 14.98
N GLU A 159 -7.66 8.37 14.05
CA GLU A 159 -7.35 8.44 12.62
C GLU A 159 -6.32 9.53 12.32
N LEU A 160 -6.53 10.74 12.85
CA LEU A 160 -5.55 11.83 12.71
C LEU A 160 -4.22 11.51 13.40
N LEU A 161 -4.24 10.76 14.51
CA LEU A 161 -3.03 10.32 15.19
C LEU A 161 -2.21 9.37 14.30
N GLN A 162 -2.83 8.38 13.66
CA GLN A 162 -2.16 7.45 12.76
C GLN A 162 -1.50 8.20 11.59
N LEU A 163 -2.24 9.10 10.92
CA LEU A 163 -1.73 9.89 9.81
C LEU A 163 -0.58 10.83 10.23
N LYS A 164 -0.68 11.47 11.40
CA LYS A 164 0.41 12.30 11.96
C LYS A 164 1.66 11.48 12.27
N ILE A 165 1.52 10.23 12.69
CA ILE A 165 2.65 9.32 12.91
C ILE A 165 3.32 9.00 11.58
N MET A 166 2.58 8.65 10.53
CA MET A 166 3.12 8.40 9.19
C MET A 166 3.90 9.61 8.67
N ARG A 167 3.31 10.81 8.77
CA ARG A 167 3.99 12.06 8.40
C ARG A 167 5.26 12.30 9.22
N SER A 168 5.22 12.05 10.54
CA SER A 168 6.40 12.20 11.41
C SER A 168 7.53 11.23 11.02
N LEU A 169 7.19 9.99 10.66
CA LEU A 169 8.16 8.99 10.19
C LEU A 169 8.69 9.33 8.80
N ASN A 170 7.84 9.84 7.90
CA ASN A 170 8.25 10.22 6.55
C ASN A 170 9.14 11.48 6.53
N ASN A 171 9.00 12.36 7.51
CA ASN A 171 9.83 13.57 7.65
C ASN A 171 11.09 13.36 8.51
N ASP A 172 11.35 12.15 8.99
CA ASP A 172 12.54 11.84 9.76
C ASP A 172 13.78 11.88 8.84
N GLU A 173 14.80 12.64 9.21
CA GLU A 173 16.05 12.78 8.43
C GLU A 173 16.79 11.46 8.27
N HIS A 174 16.53 10.49 9.12
CA HIS A 174 17.14 9.16 9.09
C HIS A 174 16.21 8.08 8.52
N LYS A 175 15.09 8.49 7.90
CA LYS A 175 14.17 7.54 7.29
C LYS A 175 14.87 6.68 6.24
N ARG A 176 14.46 5.43 6.16
CA ARG A 176 14.96 4.46 5.16
C ARG A 176 13.91 4.09 4.13
N ILE A 177 12.67 4.44 4.37
CA ILE A 177 11.51 4.11 3.55
C ILE A 177 10.70 5.39 3.37
N ASP A 178 10.31 5.68 2.14
CA ASP A 178 9.33 6.72 1.84
C ASP A 178 7.92 6.19 2.12
N ILE A 179 7.07 7.03 2.73
CA ILE A 179 5.72 6.67 3.12
C ILE A 179 4.73 7.51 2.31
N VAL A 180 3.84 6.84 1.59
CA VAL A 180 2.63 7.43 0.99
C VAL A 180 1.48 7.19 1.94
N SER A 181 0.88 8.24 2.47
CA SER A 181 -0.18 8.13 3.47
C SER A 181 -1.56 8.06 2.83
N THR A 182 -2.38 7.11 3.27
CA THR A 182 -3.75 6.91 2.83
C THR A 182 -4.71 7.02 4.00
N PHE A 183 -5.72 7.88 3.87
CA PHE A 183 -6.82 7.96 4.81
C PHE A 183 -7.83 6.85 4.53
N LEU A 184 -8.07 5.99 5.51
CA LEU A 184 -9.03 4.88 5.45
C LEU A 184 -10.00 4.91 6.64
N GLY A 185 -10.59 6.07 6.95
CA GLY A 185 -11.61 6.14 8.00
C GLY A 185 -12.82 5.24 7.75
N ALA A 186 -13.07 4.88 6.49
CA ALA A 186 -14.12 3.94 6.09
C ALA A 186 -13.60 2.48 5.98
N HIS A 187 -12.85 2.00 6.98
CA HIS A 187 -12.36 0.62 7.05
C HIS A 187 -13.39 -0.32 7.71
N ALA A 188 -14.12 0.16 8.69
CA ALA A 188 -15.25 -0.54 9.29
C ALA A 188 -16.24 0.48 9.87
N LEU A 189 -17.49 0.06 10.09
CA LEU A 189 -18.48 0.91 10.71
C LEU A 189 -18.29 0.92 12.24
N PRO A 190 -18.00 2.08 12.86
CA PRO A 190 -17.87 2.16 14.32
C PRO A 190 -19.18 1.80 15.03
N GLU A 191 -19.10 1.16 16.19
CA GLU A 191 -20.29 0.73 16.97
C GLU A 191 -21.28 1.88 17.23
N LYS A 192 -20.77 3.09 17.49
CA LYS A 192 -21.62 4.29 17.69
C LYS A 192 -22.47 4.67 16.48
N TYR A 193 -22.10 4.19 15.28
CA TYR A 193 -22.84 4.41 14.04
C TYR A 193 -23.55 3.16 13.51
N LYS A 194 -23.65 2.09 14.30
CA LYS A 194 -24.33 0.86 13.91
C LYS A 194 -25.72 1.14 13.35
N GLY A 195 -26.00 0.65 12.13
CA GLY A 195 -27.23 0.92 11.39
C GLY A 195 -27.36 2.35 10.81
N ARG A 196 -26.31 3.19 10.94
CA ARG A 196 -26.30 4.59 10.47
C ARG A 196 -25.05 4.87 9.62
N GLY A 197 -24.80 3.98 8.63
CA GLY A 197 -23.62 4.07 7.77
C GLY A 197 -23.55 5.39 7.00
N ASP A 198 -24.67 5.91 6.51
CA ASP A 198 -24.73 7.18 5.79
C ASP A 198 -24.32 8.38 6.64
N GLU A 199 -24.71 8.39 7.92
CA GLU A 199 -24.29 9.45 8.85
C GLU A 199 -22.76 9.38 9.12
N TYR A 200 -22.20 8.17 9.14
CA TYR A 200 -20.76 8.02 9.28
C TYR A 200 -20.01 8.51 8.04
N ILE A 201 -20.47 8.18 6.85
CA ILE A 201 -19.91 8.72 5.59
C ILE A 201 -20.02 10.25 5.58
N ASP A 202 -21.14 10.83 5.99
CA ASP A 202 -21.30 12.29 6.11
C ASP A 202 -20.29 12.90 7.08
N PHE A 203 -20.03 12.25 8.21
CA PHE A 203 -18.99 12.66 9.16
C PHE A 203 -17.60 12.64 8.51
N LEU A 204 -17.24 11.56 7.79
CA LEU A 204 -15.95 11.45 7.11
C LEU A 204 -15.78 12.57 6.07
N ILE A 205 -16.82 12.83 5.28
CA ILE A 205 -16.81 13.86 4.22
C ILE A 205 -16.68 15.27 4.81
N ARG A 206 -17.50 15.59 5.82
CA ARG A 206 -17.63 16.98 6.31
C ARG A 206 -16.58 17.36 7.34
N GLU A 207 -16.12 16.40 8.15
CA GLU A 207 -15.24 16.68 9.26
C GLU A 207 -13.82 16.12 9.11
N MET A 208 -13.65 14.99 8.40
CA MET A 208 -12.35 14.35 8.30
C MET A 208 -11.58 14.80 7.07
N LEU A 209 -12.16 14.67 5.87
CA LEU A 209 -11.47 15.01 4.62
C LEU A 209 -10.90 16.45 4.62
N PRO A 210 -11.66 17.50 5.01
CA PRO A 210 -11.11 18.86 5.00
C PRO A 210 -9.90 19.03 5.91
N VAL A 211 -9.97 18.50 7.13
CA VAL A 211 -8.87 18.61 8.10
C VAL A 211 -7.62 17.86 7.64
N ILE A 212 -7.80 16.68 7.04
CA ILE A 212 -6.69 15.89 6.51
C ILE A 212 -6.04 16.62 5.33
N ARG A 213 -6.84 17.23 4.45
CA ARG A 213 -6.36 17.99 3.30
C ARG A 213 -5.65 19.27 3.70
N GLU A 214 -6.25 20.08 4.58
CA GLU A 214 -5.67 21.33 5.08
C GLU A 214 -4.32 21.13 5.78
N ASN A 215 -4.16 20.00 6.46
CA ASN A 215 -2.93 19.64 7.16
C ASN A 215 -2.00 18.73 6.33
N GLU A 216 -2.31 18.44 5.09
CA GLU A 216 -1.50 17.59 4.18
C GLU A 216 -1.11 16.25 4.84
N LEU A 217 -2.08 15.57 5.49
CA LEU A 217 -1.82 14.35 6.26
C LEU A 217 -1.91 13.08 5.42
N ALA A 218 -2.55 13.12 4.26
CA ALA A 218 -2.67 11.99 3.35
C ALA A 218 -2.74 12.45 1.89
N GLU A 219 -2.18 11.64 1.00
CA GLU A 219 -2.26 11.80 -0.45
C GLU A 219 -3.46 11.06 -1.03
N CYS A 220 -3.85 9.93 -0.41
CA CYS A 220 -4.90 9.05 -0.89
C CYS A 220 -6.06 8.98 0.10
N CYS A 221 -7.24 8.65 -0.44
CA CYS A 221 -8.41 8.23 0.33
C CYS A 221 -8.87 6.86 -0.15
N ASP A 222 -9.20 5.99 0.80
CA ASP A 222 -9.59 4.60 0.58
C ASP A 222 -10.90 4.28 1.31
N VAL A 223 -11.59 3.24 0.87
CA VAL A 223 -12.83 2.73 1.47
C VAL A 223 -12.90 1.22 1.35
N PHE A 224 -13.40 0.54 2.37
CA PHE A 224 -13.72 -0.88 2.28
C PHE A 224 -15.11 -1.07 1.67
N CYS A 225 -15.16 -1.16 0.35
CA CYS A 225 -16.36 -1.41 -0.44
C CYS A 225 -16.71 -2.89 -0.43
N GLU A 226 -17.51 -3.31 0.53
CA GLU A 226 -17.81 -4.73 0.75
C GLU A 226 -19.19 -4.94 1.35
N GLN A 227 -19.80 -6.07 1.06
CA GLN A 227 -21.10 -6.46 1.63
C GLN A 227 -21.01 -6.53 3.17
N GLY A 228 -21.86 -5.77 3.83
CA GLY A 228 -21.89 -5.71 5.29
C GLY A 228 -20.91 -4.71 5.91
N VAL A 229 -20.12 -3.98 5.10
CA VAL A 229 -19.24 -2.88 5.53
C VAL A 229 -19.75 -1.57 4.96
N PHE A 230 -19.31 -1.15 3.76
CA PHE A 230 -19.85 0.02 3.07
C PHE A 230 -20.37 -0.37 1.69
N SER A 231 -21.58 0.08 1.36
CA SER A 231 -22.19 -0.18 0.05
C SER A 231 -21.43 0.54 -1.06
N VAL A 232 -21.62 0.09 -2.31
CA VAL A 232 -21.08 0.75 -3.51
C VAL A 232 -21.48 2.24 -3.54
N GLU A 233 -22.72 2.56 -3.16
CA GLU A 233 -23.19 3.96 -3.15
C GLU A 233 -22.54 4.80 -2.04
N GLN A 234 -22.38 4.26 -0.85
CA GLN A 234 -21.64 4.91 0.25
C GLN A 234 -20.19 5.15 -0.13
N SER A 235 -19.56 4.14 -0.72
CA SER A 235 -18.17 4.21 -1.20
C SER A 235 -18.03 5.27 -2.31
N ARG A 236 -18.96 5.30 -3.27
CA ARG A 236 -19.00 6.32 -4.32
C ARG A 236 -19.08 7.74 -3.75
N ARG A 237 -19.99 7.98 -2.81
CA ARG A 237 -20.16 9.30 -2.18
C ARG A 237 -18.88 9.77 -1.50
N LEU A 238 -18.23 8.91 -0.69
CA LEU A 238 -17.01 9.27 0.01
C LEU A 238 -15.88 9.57 -0.98
N LEU A 239 -15.66 8.68 -1.95
CA LEU A 239 -14.55 8.82 -2.88
C LEU A 239 -14.73 9.98 -3.87
N GLN A 240 -15.97 10.28 -4.30
CA GLN A 240 -16.24 11.48 -5.10
C GLN A 240 -15.88 12.76 -4.32
N ALA A 241 -16.33 12.86 -3.07
CA ALA A 241 -16.00 14.00 -2.22
C ALA A 241 -14.48 14.11 -1.95
N ALA A 242 -13.78 12.98 -1.80
CA ALA A 242 -12.33 12.96 -1.68
C ALA A 242 -11.63 13.43 -2.96
N LYS A 243 -12.11 12.97 -4.13
CA LYS A 243 -11.59 13.40 -5.45
C LYS A 243 -11.74 14.90 -5.66
N GLU A 244 -12.89 15.47 -5.30
CA GLU A 244 -13.15 16.92 -5.38
C GLU A 244 -12.19 17.74 -4.50
N GLN A 245 -11.71 17.16 -3.40
CA GLN A 245 -10.70 17.77 -2.53
C GLN A 245 -9.25 17.44 -2.95
N GLY A 246 -9.05 16.73 -4.07
CA GLY A 246 -7.75 16.45 -4.66
C GLY A 246 -7.01 15.25 -4.07
N PHE A 247 -7.71 14.31 -3.41
CA PHE A 247 -7.14 13.03 -3.03
C PHE A 247 -7.08 12.09 -4.23
N LEU A 248 -6.04 11.26 -4.28
CA LEU A 248 -6.00 10.07 -5.11
C LEU A 248 -6.89 9.00 -4.48
N LEU A 249 -7.56 8.19 -5.31
CA LEU A 249 -8.54 7.22 -4.84
C LEU A 249 -8.00 5.81 -4.84
N LYS A 250 -8.32 5.06 -3.79
CA LYS A 250 -8.06 3.62 -3.66
C LYS A 250 -9.32 2.94 -3.12
N LEU A 251 -9.42 1.62 -3.30
CA LEU A 251 -10.52 0.83 -2.74
C LEU A 251 -10.00 -0.54 -2.28
N HIS A 252 -10.42 -0.97 -1.07
CA HIS A 252 -10.53 -2.39 -0.78
C HIS A 252 -11.79 -2.88 -1.50
N ALA A 253 -11.65 -3.82 -2.42
CA ALA A 253 -12.69 -4.17 -3.36
C ALA A 253 -12.82 -5.69 -3.54
N ASP A 254 -14.07 -6.18 -3.48
CA ASP A 254 -14.40 -7.55 -3.83
C ASP A 254 -13.50 -8.59 -3.10
N GLU A 255 -13.26 -8.37 -1.81
CA GLU A 255 -12.42 -9.26 -0.99
C GLU A 255 -13.20 -10.48 -0.53
N ILE A 256 -14.42 -10.29 -0.01
CA ILE A 256 -15.24 -11.36 0.58
C ILE A 256 -16.25 -11.88 -0.44
N VAL A 257 -16.94 -10.97 -1.13
CA VAL A 257 -17.89 -11.32 -2.19
C VAL A 257 -17.72 -10.42 -3.41
N SER A 258 -18.19 -10.87 -4.57
CA SER A 258 -18.27 -10.00 -5.76
C SER A 258 -19.36 -8.96 -5.54
N PHE A 259 -18.95 -7.73 -5.25
CA PHE A 259 -19.85 -6.68 -4.79
C PHE A 259 -19.91 -5.45 -5.71
N GLY A 260 -19.02 -5.39 -6.71
CA GLY A 260 -18.93 -4.28 -7.67
C GLY A 260 -17.91 -3.22 -7.29
N GLY A 261 -16.97 -3.53 -6.39
CA GLY A 261 -15.88 -2.65 -5.99
C GLY A 261 -14.90 -2.38 -7.13
N ALA A 262 -14.58 -3.40 -7.92
CA ALA A 262 -13.71 -3.29 -9.10
C ALA A 262 -14.32 -2.38 -10.17
N GLU A 263 -15.63 -2.51 -10.44
CA GLU A 263 -16.38 -1.65 -11.35
C GLU A 263 -16.41 -0.20 -10.86
N LEU A 264 -16.63 0.02 -9.56
CA LEU A 264 -16.62 1.35 -8.96
C LEU A 264 -15.25 1.99 -9.06
N ALA A 265 -14.17 1.25 -8.83
CA ALA A 265 -12.81 1.75 -8.98
C ALA A 265 -12.55 2.25 -10.41
N ALA A 266 -12.99 1.49 -11.41
CA ALA A 266 -12.91 1.88 -12.81
C ALA A 266 -13.75 3.12 -13.12
N GLU A 267 -15.00 3.18 -12.65
CA GLU A 267 -15.92 4.32 -12.82
C GLU A 267 -15.30 5.63 -12.29
N LEU A 268 -14.71 5.59 -11.12
CA LEU A 268 -14.13 6.77 -10.46
C LEU A 268 -12.72 7.13 -10.97
N GLY A 269 -12.08 6.25 -11.73
CA GLY A 269 -10.69 6.39 -12.15
C GLY A 269 -9.75 6.31 -10.94
N ALA A 270 -9.96 5.33 -10.07
CA ALA A 270 -9.12 5.12 -8.92
C ALA A 270 -7.68 4.75 -9.32
N LEU A 271 -6.71 5.05 -8.46
CA LEU A 271 -5.32 4.67 -8.66
C LEU A 271 -5.17 3.15 -8.60
N SER A 272 -5.80 2.51 -7.61
CA SER A 272 -5.84 1.06 -7.48
C SER A 272 -7.15 0.56 -6.88
N ALA A 273 -7.43 -0.72 -7.15
CA ALA A 273 -8.37 -1.53 -6.40
C ALA A 273 -7.59 -2.70 -5.81
N ASP A 274 -7.78 -2.94 -4.54
CA ASP A 274 -6.92 -3.80 -3.73
C ASP A 274 -7.72 -5.04 -3.27
N HIS A 275 -7.05 -6.19 -3.01
CA HIS A 275 -7.57 -7.54 -2.75
C HIS A 275 -8.10 -8.26 -3.98
N LEU A 276 -9.28 -7.94 -4.46
CA LEU A 276 -9.88 -8.44 -5.71
C LEU A 276 -10.07 -9.97 -5.78
N LEU A 277 -10.22 -10.64 -4.64
CA LEU A 277 -10.36 -12.11 -4.58
C LEU A 277 -11.58 -12.57 -5.36
N GLN A 278 -12.67 -11.79 -5.31
CA GLN A 278 -13.96 -12.09 -5.91
C GLN A 278 -14.34 -11.15 -7.07
N ALA A 279 -13.36 -10.38 -7.62
CA ALA A 279 -13.64 -9.44 -8.70
C ALA A 279 -14.32 -10.13 -9.90
N SER A 280 -15.35 -9.50 -10.46
CA SER A 280 -16.08 -10.02 -11.61
C SER A 280 -15.26 -9.90 -12.91
N ASP A 281 -15.62 -10.67 -13.94
CA ASP A 281 -15.01 -10.51 -15.28
C ASP A 281 -15.28 -9.11 -15.86
N ALA A 282 -16.43 -8.52 -15.55
CA ALA A 282 -16.77 -7.17 -15.97
C ALA A 282 -15.89 -6.14 -15.24
N GLY A 283 -15.70 -6.32 -13.92
CA GLY A 283 -14.82 -5.47 -13.11
C GLY A 283 -13.36 -5.54 -13.57
N ILE A 284 -12.83 -6.74 -13.85
CA ILE A 284 -11.47 -6.91 -14.37
C ILE A 284 -11.29 -6.16 -15.69
N ARG A 285 -12.23 -6.30 -16.64
CA ARG A 285 -12.19 -5.58 -17.92
C ARG A 285 -12.29 -4.06 -17.73
N ALA A 286 -13.20 -3.61 -16.89
CA ALA A 286 -13.39 -2.19 -16.61
C ALA A 286 -12.11 -1.56 -16.00
N MET A 287 -11.45 -2.24 -15.06
CA MET A 287 -10.17 -1.79 -14.50
C MET A 287 -9.07 -1.71 -15.55
N ALA A 288 -8.97 -2.73 -16.42
CA ALA A 288 -7.97 -2.73 -17.51
C ALA A 288 -8.16 -1.54 -18.45
N ASP A 289 -9.40 -1.27 -18.86
CA ASP A 289 -9.77 -0.15 -19.76
C ASP A 289 -9.52 1.22 -19.09
N ALA A 290 -9.87 1.35 -17.81
CA ALA A 290 -9.67 2.58 -17.04
C ALA A 290 -8.22 2.80 -16.58
N GLY A 291 -7.37 1.78 -16.67
CA GLY A 291 -5.98 1.86 -16.22
C GLY A 291 -5.81 1.79 -14.69
N VAL A 292 -6.79 1.25 -13.98
CA VAL A 292 -6.72 1.01 -12.53
C VAL A 292 -5.73 -0.12 -12.26
N VAL A 293 -4.84 0.08 -11.27
CA VAL A 293 -3.90 -0.97 -10.86
C VAL A 293 -4.62 -1.99 -9.98
N ALA A 294 -4.48 -3.27 -10.32
CA ALA A 294 -4.95 -4.36 -9.47
C ALA A 294 -3.86 -4.68 -8.43
N THR A 295 -4.08 -4.29 -7.17
CA THR A 295 -3.14 -4.61 -6.08
C THR A 295 -3.58 -5.89 -5.39
N LEU A 296 -2.79 -6.95 -5.54
CA LEU A 296 -3.09 -8.26 -5.00
C LEU A 296 -2.33 -8.52 -3.71
N LEU A 297 -3.02 -9.14 -2.75
CA LEU A 297 -2.53 -9.41 -1.40
C LEU A 297 -2.50 -10.93 -1.12
N PRO A 298 -1.59 -11.68 -1.74
CA PRO A 298 -1.60 -13.15 -1.64
C PRO A 298 -1.36 -13.66 -0.22
N LEU A 299 -0.63 -12.90 0.61
CA LEU A 299 -0.39 -13.30 2.00
C LEU A 299 -1.65 -13.18 2.86
N THR A 300 -2.47 -12.16 2.60
CA THR A 300 -3.79 -11.99 3.23
C THR A 300 -4.73 -13.12 2.84
N ALA A 301 -4.85 -13.43 1.55
CA ALA A 301 -5.64 -14.56 1.07
C ALA A 301 -5.21 -15.87 1.73
N PHE A 302 -3.90 -16.13 1.81
CA PHE A 302 -3.34 -17.29 2.52
C PHE A 302 -3.75 -17.30 4.00
N ALA A 303 -3.59 -16.17 4.71
CA ALA A 303 -3.91 -16.07 6.14
C ALA A 303 -5.41 -16.23 6.42
N LEU A 304 -6.26 -15.79 5.49
CA LEU A 304 -7.71 -15.93 5.55
C LEU A 304 -8.19 -17.32 5.11
N LYS A 305 -7.34 -18.14 4.46
CA LYS A 305 -7.68 -19.41 3.79
C LYS A 305 -8.66 -19.23 2.64
N GLU A 306 -8.59 -18.10 1.97
CA GLU A 306 -9.41 -17.81 0.80
C GLU A 306 -8.67 -18.16 -0.49
N PRO A 307 -9.38 -18.38 -1.60
CA PRO A 307 -8.77 -18.50 -2.93
C PRO A 307 -7.96 -17.25 -3.27
N TYR A 308 -6.85 -17.44 -3.98
CA TYR A 308 -6.08 -16.29 -4.47
C TYR A 308 -6.83 -15.52 -5.57
N ALA A 309 -6.62 -14.22 -5.63
CA ALA A 309 -7.14 -13.40 -6.72
C ALA A 309 -6.65 -13.89 -8.09
N ARG A 310 -7.45 -13.69 -9.12
CA ARG A 310 -7.21 -14.13 -10.50
C ARG A 310 -6.15 -13.29 -11.22
N GLY A 311 -4.96 -13.17 -10.61
CA GLY A 311 -3.90 -12.27 -11.09
C GLY A 311 -3.45 -12.53 -12.53
N ARG A 312 -3.38 -13.82 -12.96
CA ARG A 312 -3.05 -14.16 -14.35
C ARG A 312 -4.10 -13.64 -15.33
N GLU A 313 -5.37 -13.83 -15.01
CA GLU A 313 -6.48 -13.36 -15.86
C GLU A 313 -6.51 -11.83 -15.91
N MET A 314 -6.21 -11.14 -14.81
CA MET A 314 -6.08 -9.67 -14.77
C MET A 314 -4.94 -9.19 -15.69
N ILE A 315 -3.78 -9.84 -15.65
CA ILE A 315 -2.66 -9.53 -16.56
C ILE A 315 -3.08 -9.76 -18.01
N ASP A 316 -3.71 -10.89 -18.31
CA ASP A 316 -4.12 -11.25 -19.68
C ASP A 316 -5.23 -10.32 -20.20
N ALA A 317 -6.07 -9.78 -19.31
CA ALA A 317 -7.05 -8.73 -19.62
C ALA A 317 -6.43 -7.34 -19.84
N GLY A 318 -5.14 -7.15 -19.54
CA GLY A 318 -4.44 -5.88 -19.75
C GLY A 318 -4.32 -4.99 -18.51
N CYS A 319 -4.60 -5.50 -17.32
CA CYS A 319 -4.34 -4.76 -16.09
C CYS A 319 -2.82 -4.63 -15.81
N ALA A 320 -2.44 -3.52 -15.17
CA ALA A 320 -1.23 -3.48 -14.38
C ALA A 320 -1.52 -4.17 -13.03
N VAL A 321 -0.64 -5.06 -12.59
CA VAL A 321 -0.81 -5.81 -11.34
C VAL A 321 0.34 -5.46 -10.39
N ALA A 322 0.02 -5.12 -9.16
CA ALA A 322 0.97 -4.92 -8.08
C ALA A 322 0.77 -6.00 -6.99
N LEU A 323 1.80 -6.22 -6.19
CA LEU A 323 1.76 -7.09 -5.02
C LEU A 323 1.97 -6.27 -3.75
N ALA A 324 1.30 -6.65 -2.68
CA ALA A 324 1.42 -6.00 -1.39
C ALA A 324 1.26 -7.01 -0.24
N THR A 325 1.62 -6.58 0.98
CA THR A 325 1.66 -7.47 2.15
C THR A 325 0.45 -7.35 3.06
N ASP A 326 -0.24 -6.19 3.07
CA ASP A 326 -1.33 -5.80 3.97
C ASP A 326 -0.85 -5.27 5.34
#